data_796a251a7cb7b3304fc858f8fed3d52b
#
_entry.id   796a251a7cb7b3304fc858f8fed3d52b
#
_cell.length_a   1.000
_cell.length_b   1.000
_cell.length_c   1.000
_cell.angle_alpha   90.00
_cell.angle_beta   90.00
_cell.angle_gamma   90.00
#
_symmetry.space_group_name_H-M   'P 1'
#
loop_
_entity.id
_entity.type
_entity.pdbx_description
1 polymer ?
#
loop_
_entity_poly.entity_id
_entity_poly.type
_entity_poly.pdbx_seq_one_letter_code
_entity_poly.pdbx_strand_id
1 'polypeptide(L)'
;SVLAIGVVIAGFFIVGTPQQARQYRLDEQRVSDLQNVQWQLVNYWQQKQALPASLEQLNDPISGFVAPTDPLSGAAYRFERTGATAFKLCATFAAEDRYVDQTYARPVTAIPAEVKTAGDTWEHGAGEVCFDRTIDPELYPPTNPKVVQ
;
A
#
# COMPACT_ATOMS: atom_id res chain seq x y z
N SER A 1 -38.53 -20.50 -21.02
CA SER A 1 -37.59 -19.41 -21.41
C SER A 1 -37.60 -18.24 -20.46
N VAL A 2 -38.67 -17.89 -19.74
CA VAL A 2 -38.70 -16.82 -18.74
C VAL A 2 -37.82 -17.16 -17.53
N LEU A 3 -37.75 -18.42 -17.11
CA LEU A 3 -36.88 -18.90 -16.04
C LEU A 3 -35.39 -18.76 -16.37
N ALA A 4 -35.02 -19.02 -17.62
CA ALA A 4 -33.62 -18.88 -18.06
C ALA A 4 -33.14 -17.40 -18.01
N ILE A 5 -34.00 -16.46 -18.40
CA ILE A 5 -33.72 -15.01 -18.35
C ILE A 5 -33.60 -14.54 -16.91
N GLY A 6 -34.45 -15.05 -16.01
CA GLY A 6 -34.37 -14.72 -14.56
C GLY A 6 -33.05 -15.16 -13.90
N VAL A 7 -32.54 -16.35 -14.28
CA VAL A 7 -31.26 -16.85 -13.75
C VAL A 7 -30.08 -16.02 -14.25
N VAL A 8 -30.10 -15.57 -15.51
CA VAL A 8 -29.05 -14.74 -16.09
C VAL A 8 -29.04 -13.37 -15.42
N ILE A 9 -30.21 -12.76 -15.20
CA ILE A 9 -30.30 -11.46 -14.51
C ILE A 9 -29.84 -11.58 -13.05
N ALA A 10 -30.23 -12.63 -12.33
CA ALA A 10 -29.78 -12.87 -10.96
C ALA A 10 -28.25 -13.10 -10.89
N GLY A 11 -27.67 -13.76 -11.89
CA GLY A 11 -26.22 -13.94 -11.99
C GLY A 11 -25.44 -12.62 -12.11
N PHE A 12 -25.99 -11.63 -12.82
CA PHE A 12 -25.38 -10.31 -12.96
C PHE A 12 -25.34 -9.53 -11.63
N PHE A 13 -26.33 -9.71 -10.78
CA PHE A 13 -26.37 -9.05 -9.46
C PHE A 13 -25.38 -9.65 -8.45
N ILE A 14 -24.99 -10.92 -8.62
CA ILE A 14 -24.10 -11.63 -7.69
C ILE A 14 -22.63 -11.36 -8.04
N VAL A 15 -22.29 -11.20 -9.31
CA VAL A 15 -20.90 -11.09 -9.78
C VAL A 15 -20.34 -9.64 -9.64
N GLY A 16 -21.20 -8.66 -9.35
CA GLY A 16 -20.82 -7.24 -9.35
C GLY A 16 -20.62 -6.68 -10.77
N THR A 17 -20.54 -5.38 -10.88
CA THR A 17 -20.35 -4.74 -12.17
C THR A 17 -18.90 -4.84 -12.65
N PRO A 18 -18.62 -4.96 -13.95
CA PRO A 18 -17.26 -4.94 -14.50
C PRO A 18 -16.45 -3.69 -14.10
N GLN A 19 -17.15 -2.59 -13.86
CA GLN A 19 -16.54 -1.33 -13.42
C GLN A 19 -15.98 -1.42 -11.99
N GLN A 20 -16.72 -2.05 -11.07
CA GLN A 20 -16.24 -2.28 -9.71
C GLN A 20 -15.01 -3.19 -9.69
N ALA A 21 -15.03 -4.26 -10.48
CA ALA A 21 -13.88 -5.15 -10.60
C ALA A 21 -12.61 -4.42 -11.11
N ARG A 22 -12.79 -3.47 -12.04
CA ARG A 22 -11.69 -2.63 -12.53
C ARG A 22 -11.14 -1.69 -11.44
N GLN A 23 -12.02 -1.06 -10.65
CA GLN A 23 -11.62 -0.19 -9.55
C GLN A 23 -10.79 -0.95 -8.51
N TYR A 24 -11.23 -2.14 -8.11
CA TYR A 24 -10.49 -2.97 -7.16
C TYR A 24 -9.11 -3.38 -7.67
N ARG A 25 -8.98 -3.72 -8.95
CA ARG A 25 -7.68 -4.04 -9.56
C ARG A 25 -6.73 -2.85 -9.55
N LEU A 26 -7.24 -1.65 -9.82
CA LEU A 26 -6.44 -0.42 -9.77
C LEU A 26 -5.98 -0.13 -8.35
N ASP A 27 -6.84 -0.34 -7.37
CA ASP A 27 -6.52 -0.13 -5.95
C ASP A 27 -5.51 -1.18 -5.44
N GLU A 28 -5.66 -2.44 -5.84
CA GLU A 28 -4.66 -3.49 -5.57
C GLU A 28 -3.30 -3.16 -6.20
N GLN A 29 -3.28 -2.60 -7.40
CA GLN A 29 -2.06 -2.13 -8.04
C GLN A 29 -1.42 -0.98 -7.26
N ARG A 30 -2.21 -0.02 -6.77
CA ARG A 30 -1.73 1.08 -5.92
C ARG A 30 -1.09 0.58 -4.64
N VAL A 31 -1.73 -0.37 -3.96
CA VAL A 31 -1.16 -1.01 -2.76
C VAL A 31 0.16 -1.70 -3.10
N SER A 32 0.22 -2.47 -4.18
CA SER A 32 1.44 -3.14 -4.63
C SER A 32 2.56 -2.14 -4.93
N ASP A 33 2.24 -1.03 -5.57
CA ASP A 33 3.20 0.04 -5.88
C ASP A 33 3.75 0.67 -4.59
N LEU A 34 2.88 0.95 -3.61
CA LEU A 34 3.29 1.50 -2.32
C LEU A 34 4.16 0.52 -1.53
N GLN A 35 3.87 -0.77 -1.59
CA GLN A 35 4.70 -1.83 -0.97
C GLN A 35 6.09 -1.86 -1.59
N ASN A 36 6.18 -1.77 -2.91
CA ASN A 36 7.47 -1.71 -3.62
C ASN A 36 8.25 -0.47 -3.24
N VAL A 37 7.60 0.68 -3.17
CA VAL A 37 8.21 1.94 -2.71
C VAL A 37 8.71 1.81 -1.28
N GLN A 38 7.92 1.22 -0.38
CA GLN A 38 8.32 0.99 1.00
C GLN A 38 9.60 0.15 1.09
N TRP A 39 9.69 -0.94 0.32
CA TRP A 39 10.90 -1.77 0.27
C TRP A 39 12.12 -1.00 -0.23
N GLN A 40 11.95 -0.19 -1.25
CA GLN A 40 13.05 0.64 -1.77
C GLN A 40 13.48 1.71 -0.77
N LEU A 41 12.54 2.28 -0.01
CA LEU A 41 12.83 3.23 1.07
C LEU A 41 13.66 2.56 2.19
N VAL A 42 13.29 1.33 2.57
CA VAL A 42 14.07 0.55 3.56
C VAL A 42 15.47 0.28 3.04
N ASN A 43 15.61 -0.20 1.80
CA ASN A 43 16.92 -0.45 1.18
C ASN A 43 17.77 0.82 1.09
N TYR A 44 17.18 1.92 0.68
CA TYR A 44 17.86 3.21 0.61
C TYR A 44 18.36 3.65 1.98
N TRP A 45 17.51 3.54 3.00
CA TRP A 45 17.88 3.88 4.37
C TRP A 45 19.00 2.98 4.90
N GLN A 46 18.96 1.67 4.64
CA GLN A 46 20.03 0.75 5.06
C GLN A 46 21.38 1.11 4.45
N GLN A 47 21.40 1.61 3.21
CA GLN A 47 22.63 1.99 2.52
C GLN A 47 23.11 3.39 2.89
N LYS A 48 22.20 4.34 3.02
CA LYS A 48 22.50 5.78 3.20
C LYS A 48 22.35 6.26 4.65
N GLN A 49 21.66 5.50 5.50
CA GLN A 49 21.27 5.89 6.86
C GLN A 49 20.49 7.21 6.90
N ALA A 50 19.80 7.50 5.83
CA ALA A 50 18.92 8.65 5.68
C ALA A 50 17.79 8.31 4.71
N LEU A 51 16.62 8.92 4.90
CA LEU A 51 15.52 8.83 3.94
C LEU A 51 15.75 9.77 2.76
N PRO A 52 15.31 9.41 1.55
CA PRO A 52 15.43 10.29 0.39
C PRO A 52 14.56 11.54 0.56
N ALA A 53 14.87 12.61 -0.17
CA ALA A 53 14.05 13.81 -0.19
C ALA A 53 12.79 13.64 -1.05
N SER A 54 12.86 12.79 -2.07
CA SER A 54 11.75 12.46 -2.98
C SER A 54 11.84 11.03 -3.45
N LEU A 55 10.73 10.48 -3.96
CA LEU A 55 10.68 9.13 -4.52
C LEU A 55 11.56 8.97 -5.77
N GLU A 56 11.81 10.04 -6.51
CA GLU A 56 12.68 10.03 -7.68
C GLU A 56 14.12 9.63 -7.35
N GLN A 57 14.58 9.90 -6.13
CA GLN A 57 15.90 9.48 -5.66
C GLN A 57 16.06 7.97 -5.47
N LEU A 58 14.95 7.23 -5.47
CA LEU A 58 14.95 5.77 -5.45
C LEU A 58 15.21 5.16 -6.83
N ASN A 59 15.08 5.94 -7.90
CA ASN A 59 15.34 5.48 -9.25
C ASN A 59 16.79 5.00 -9.37
N ASP A 60 16.95 3.76 -9.75
CA ASP A 60 18.27 3.14 -9.87
C ASP A 60 18.43 2.52 -11.26
N PRO A 61 19.31 3.08 -12.10
CA PRO A 61 19.55 2.57 -13.43
C PRO A 61 20.23 1.19 -13.46
N ILE A 62 20.86 0.79 -12.35
CA ILE A 62 21.54 -0.50 -12.27
C ILE A 62 20.53 -1.63 -12.03
N SER A 63 19.64 -1.46 -11.06
CA SER A 63 18.56 -2.41 -10.78
C SER A 63 17.37 -2.25 -11.73
N GLY A 64 17.29 -1.12 -12.43
CA GLY A 64 16.17 -0.78 -13.29
C GLY A 64 14.91 -0.32 -12.53
N PHE A 65 15.05 -0.06 -11.22
CA PHE A 65 13.92 0.44 -10.44
C PHE A 65 13.58 1.88 -10.85
N VAL A 66 12.31 2.11 -11.12
CA VAL A 66 11.71 3.43 -11.32
C VAL A 66 10.54 3.56 -10.37
N ALA A 67 10.49 4.68 -9.64
CA ALA A 67 9.39 4.94 -8.72
C ALA A 67 8.05 4.88 -9.46
N PRO A 68 7.12 4.02 -9.03
CA PRO A 68 5.85 3.84 -9.71
C PRO A 68 4.98 5.09 -9.60
N THR A 69 4.07 5.23 -10.53
CA THR A 69 3.06 6.29 -10.59
C THR A 69 1.67 5.67 -10.55
N ASP A 70 0.67 6.48 -10.20
CA ASP A 70 -0.71 6.03 -10.20
C ASP A 70 -1.12 5.46 -11.57
N PRO A 71 -1.65 4.23 -11.65
CA PRO A 71 -1.94 3.57 -12.91
C PRO A 71 -3.06 4.23 -13.73
N LEU A 72 -3.88 5.07 -13.10
CA LEU A 72 -4.97 5.76 -13.78
C LEU A 72 -4.59 7.20 -14.17
N SER A 73 -4.02 7.97 -13.24
CA SER A 73 -3.71 9.38 -13.45
C SER A 73 -2.28 9.63 -13.95
N GLY A 74 -1.38 8.67 -13.75
CA GLY A 74 0.04 8.84 -14.03
C GLY A 74 0.77 9.77 -13.06
N ALA A 75 0.10 10.25 -12.01
CA ALA A 75 0.69 11.12 -11.01
C ALA A 75 1.61 10.33 -10.05
N ALA A 76 2.69 10.96 -9.61
CA ALA A 76 3.55 10.38 -8.59
C ALA A 76 2.79 10.23 -7.25
N TYR A 77 3.06 9.14 -6.53
CA TYR A 77 2.54 8.99 -5.17
C TYR A 77 3.16 10.04 -4.25
N ARG A 78 2.37 10.50 -3.30
CA ARG A 78 2.83 11.48 -2.32
C ARG A 78 3.70 10.80 -1.27
N PHE A 79 4.89 11.35 -1.07
CA PHE A 79 5.84 10.93 -0.07
C PHE A 79 6.22 12.11 0.82
N GLU A 80 6.24 11.88 2.11
CA GLU A 80 6.63 12.89 3.09
C GLU A 80 7.49 12.25 4.18
N ARG A 81 8.63 12.84 4.47
CA ARG A 81 9.44 12.46 5.62
C ARG A 81 8.86 13.07 6.89
N THR A 82 8.53 12.23 7.86
CA THR A 82 8.00 12.67 9.15
C THR A 82 9.03 12.59 10.28
N GLY A 83 10.14 11.89 10.05
CA GLY A 83 11.24 11.75 11.00
C GLY A 83 12.50 11.20 10.34
N ALA A 84 13.50 10.88 11.14
CA ALA A 84 14.76 10.31 10.66
C ALA A 84 14.58 8.93 10.01
N THR A 85 13.68 8.11 10.56
CA THR A 85 13.31 6.78 10.10
C THR A 85 11.82 6.67 9.76
N ALA A 86 11.06 7.75 9.92
CA ALA A 86 9.62 7.78 9.76
C ALA A 86 9.24 8.53 8.49
N PHE A 87 8.26 8.00 7.78
CA PHE A 87 7.73 8.58 6.55
C PHE A 87 6.25 8.27 6.37
N LYS A 88 5.63 8.99 5.47
CA LYS A 88 4.23 8.85 5.09
C LYS A 88 4.14 8.64 3.58
N LEU A 89 3.37 7.63 3.17
CA LEU A 89 3.03 7.36 1.78
C LEU A 89 1.53 7.53 1.58
N CYS A 90 1.13 8.30 0.59
CA CYS A 90 -0.28 8.55 0.30
C CYS A 90 -0.62 8.16 -1.14
N ALA A 91 -1.83 7.61 -1.31
CA ALA A 91 -2.43 7.32 -2.59
C ALA A 91 -3.93 7.64 -2.56
N THR A 92 -4.52 7.85 -3.73
CA THR A 92 -5.96 8.04 -3.87
C THR A 92 -6.60 6.75 -4.37
N PHE A 93 -7.47 6.17 -3.57
CA PHE A 93 -8.16 4.92 -3.86
C PHE A 93 -9.55 5.18 -4.44
N ALA A 94 -10.00 4.32 -5.35
CA ALA A 94 -11.31 4.43 -5.99
C ALA A 94 -12.42 3.82 -5.12
N ALA A 95 -12.11 2.78 -4.34
CA ALA A 95 -13.05 2.05 -3.51
C ALA A 95 -12.44 1.70 -2.15
N GLU A 96 -13.30 1.30 -1.22
CA GLU A 96 -12.87 0.73 0.05
C GLU A 96 -12.29 -0.67 -0.15
N ASP A 97 -11.29 -1.02 0.66
CA ASP A 97 -10.65 -2.33 0.60
C ASP A 97 -11.64 -3.45 0.86
N ARG A 98 -11.65 -4.46 0.00
CA ARG A 98 -12.52 -5.64 0.13
C ARG A 98 -12.23 -6.48 1.39
N TYR A 99 -11.02 -6.39 1.91
CA TYR A 99 -10.61 -7.19 3.07
C TYR A 99 -11.17 -6.66 4.39
N VAL A 100 -11.55 -5.40 4.45
CA VAL A 100 -12.20 -4.81 5.63
C VAL A 100 -13.53 -5.49 5.93
N ASP A 101 -14.29 -5.82 4.91
CA ASP A 101 -15.61 -6.47 5.04
C ASP A 101 -15.53 -7.92 5.53
N GLN A 102 -14.44 -8.64 5.25
CA GLN A 102 -14.22 -10.01 5.71
C GLN A 102 -13.78 -10.10 7.18
N THR A 103 -13.19 -9.03 7.71
CA THR A 103 -12.72 -8.98 9.10
C THR A 103 -13.89 -8.82 10.07
N TYR A 104 -14.99 -8.20 9.65
CA TYR A 104 -16.21 -8.08 10.46
C TYR A 104 -17.03 -9.38 10.52
N ALA A 105 -16.78 -10.34 9.64
CA ALA A 105 -17.46 -11.64 9.64
C ALA A 105 -16.80 -12.67 10.60
N ARG A 106 -15.68 -12.36 11.22
CA ARG A 106 -15.10 -13.17 12.29
C ARG A 106 -15.75 -12.80 13.62
N PRO A 107 -16.28 -13.76 14.38
CA PRO A 107 -16.68 -13.48 15.75
C PRO A 107 -15.45 -13.00 16.50
N VAL A 108 -15.52 -11.77 16.96
CA VAL A 108 -14.46 -11.11 17.73
C VAL A 108 -14.38 -11.83 19.08
N THR A 109 -13.58 -12.87 19.17
CA THR A 109 -12.93 -13.18 20.43
C THR A 109 -11.96 -12.02 20.64
N ALA A 110 -12.27 -11.17 21.61
CA ALA A 110 -11.59 -9.94 21.91
C ALA A 110 -10.07 -10.13 21.91
N ILE A 111 -9.42 -9.72 20.85
CA ILE A 111 -8.00 -9.37 20.87
C ILE A 111 -7.97 -7.99 21.50
N PRO A 112 -7.25 -7.81 22.62
CA PRO A 112 -7.13 -6.49 23.23
C PRO A 112 -6.72 -5.47 22.20
N ALA A 113 -7.34 -4.29 22.24
CA ALA A 113 -7.13 -3.18 21.30
C ALA A 113 -5.69 -2.60 21.27
N GLU A 114 -4.74 -3.27 21.93
CA GLU A 114 -3.36 -2.79 22.09
C GLU A 114 -2.33 -3.41 21.14
N VAL A 115 -2.72 -4.29 20.22
CA VAL A 115 -1.82 -4.78 19.18
C VAL A 115 -2.31 -4.28 17.82
N LYS A 116 -2.62 -3.00 17.72
CA LYS A 116 -2.39 -2.28 16.48
C LYS A 116 -0.90 -1.91 16.47
N THR A 117 -0.07 -2.81 16.02
CA THR A 117 1.20 -2.41 15.43
C THR A 117 0.83 -1.48 14.29
N ALA A 118 0.78 -0.20 14.59
CA ALA A 118 0.57 0.85 13.63
C ALA A 118 1.74 0.78 12.64
N GLY A 119 1.58 0.06 11.55
CA GLY A 119 2.67 0.00 10.60
C GLY A 119 2.51 -0.93 9.41
N ASP A 120 1.77 -2.02 9.51
CA ASP A 120 1.84 -3.08 8.50
C ASP A 120 0.55 -3.32 7.72
N THR A 121 -0.51 -2.56 8.00
CA THR A 121 -1.76 -2.69 7.26
C THR A 121 -1.81 -1.74 6.06
N TRP A 122 -2.37 -2.23 4.97
CA TRP A 122 -2.68 -1.46 3.76
C TRP A 122 -4.17 -1.26 3.60
N GLU A 123 -4.91 -1.35 4.68
CA GLU A 123 -6.35 -1.09 4.71
C GLU A 123 -6.62 0.38 4.32
N HIS A 124 -7.57 0.57 3.44
CA HIS A 124 -7.92 1.90 2.94
C HIS A 124 -9.41 2.04 2.69
N GLY A 125 -9.90 3.25 2.87
CA GLY A 125 -11.20 3.69 2.36
C GLY A 125 -11.07 4.27 0.95
N ALA A 126 -12.18 4.71 0.39
CA ALA A 126 -12.17 5.50 -0.84
C ALA A 126 -11.62 6.90 -0.59
N GLY A 127 -10.92 7.47 -1.57
CA GLY A 127 -10.30 8.79 -1.49
C GLY A 127 -8.81 8.74 -1.14
N GLU A 128 -8.23 9.87 -0.78
CA GLU A 128 -6.81 9.95 -0.38
C GLU A 128 -6.61 9.31 0.99
N VAL A 129 -5.74 8.32 1.04
CA VAL A 129 -5.34 7.63 2.27
C VAL A 129 -3.83 7.69 2.40
N CYS A 130 -3.35 8.02 3.60
CA CYS A 130 -1.95 8.10 3.93
C CYS A 130 -1.57 7.01 4.93
N PHE A 131 -0.46 6.36 4.69
CA PHE A 131 0.10 5.31 5.52
C PHE A 131 1.37 5.83 6.20
N ASP A 132 1.33 5.91 7.53
CA ASP A 132 2.50 6.24 8.34
C ASP A 132 3.33 4.98 8.54
N ARG A 133 4.64 5.09 8.30
CA ARG A 133 5.60 3.99 8.42
C ARG A 133 6.84 4.45 9.17
N THR A 134 7.40 3.54 9.93
CA THR A 134 8.66 3.76 10.64
C THR A 134 9.59 2.58 10.38
N ILE A 135 10.83 2.86 9.99
CA ILE A 135 11.86 1.84 9.81
C ILE A 135 12.46 1.54 11.17
N ASP A 136 12.39 0.27 11.59
CA ASP A 136 13.03 -0.21 12.79
C ASP A 136 14.49 -0.59 12.48
N PRO A 137 15.48 0.12 13.06
CA PRO A 137 16.90 -0.19 12.82
C PRO A 137 17.34 -1.55 13.35
N GLU A 138 16.60 -2.13 14.30
CA GLU A 138 16.90 -3.47 14.81
C GLU A 138 16.48 -4.56 13.82
N LEU A 139 15.36 -4.36 13.13
CA LEU A 139 14.87 -5.28 12.10
C LEU A 139 15.60 -5.08 10.77
N TYR A 140 15.97 -3.86 10.46
CA TYR A 140 16.65 -3.47 9.22
C TYR A 140 17.96 -2.75 9.52
N PRO A 141 18.99 -3.46 9.97
CA PRO A 141 20.26 -2.83 10.31
C PRO A 141 20.93 -2.22 9.08
N PRO A 142 21.70 -1.14 9.24
CA PRO A 142 22.48 -0.57 8.16
C PRO A 142 23.41 -1.58 7.51
N THR A 143 23.43 -1.64 6.18
CA THR A 143 24.29 -2.59 5.43
C THR A 143 25.75 -2.16 5.43
N ASN A 144 26.01 -0.88 5.72
CA ASN A 144 27.36 -0.33 5.81
C ASN A 144 27.51 0.43 7.13
N PRO A 145 27.70 -0.26 8.28
CA PRO A 145 27.93 0.45 9.53
C PRO A 145 29.18 1.30 9.35
N LYS A 146 29.03 2.63 9.46
CA LYS A 146 30.18 3.53 9.57
C LYS A 146 31.00 3.03 10.74
N VAL A 147 32.20 2.52 10.48
CA VAL A 147 33.14 2.19 11.52
C VAL A 147 33.36 3.46 12.32
N VAL A 148 32.77 3.51 13.50
CA VAL A 148 33.03 4.57 14.46
C VAL A 148 34.46 4.36 14.90
N GLN A 149 35.38 5.14 14.35
CA GLN A 149 36.75 5.27 14.87
C GLN A 149 36.74 6.16 16.08
#